data_630bbc7d69bcb2e36656768edfc2e8e0
#
_entry.id   630bbc7d69bcb2e36656768edfc2e8e0
#
_cell.length_a   1.000
_cell.length_b   1.000
_cell.length_c   1.000
_cell.angle_alpha   90.00
_cell.angle_beta   90.00
_cell.angle_gamma   90.00
#
_symmetry.space_group_name_H-M   'P 1'
#
loop_
_entity.id
_entity.type
_entity.pdbx_description
1 polymer ?
#
loop_
_entity_poly.entity_id
_entity_poly.type
_entity_poly.pdbx_seq_one_letter_code
_entity_poly.pdbx_strand_id
1 'polypeptide(L)'
;MFLKKVLKKIPEKTPEEKKEREKKGAAMRNTRLMTVSICAVLLGAMTAFHVYGETSSSSSAAETASITSSAEVSVSEEIQEVTESDDEAAVYKVTGTGSSSASGSSALDTTDLFSNRDLAQTADLTGSEKITVSDGETYTISKEGVYVITGTAANAQILVKAGDEDKVQLVLDGVSVTNESTPFIYVQNADKVFVTTTDSENTLTVSGAFTADGDTNTDAVIFSRDDIVINGVGTLNIVSSDNGISSKDDLKVTGGTLNISCTSDALEANDSILIADGTINIKTDKDGLHAENDEDSTVGYIYIAGGTITIDAGDDAIHATTIAQVDGGTISLTGAEGIEGTYIQINDGEITIAASDDGINAGQKSNITTPTVEVNGGKITIAMGSGDTDGVDSNGNIILNGGTLDITAQSPFDYDGTAQNNGATIIVNGSETDTITNQMMGGHGGMGGEMGGHMGGGHGRMNGGF
;
A
#
# COMPACT_ATOMS: atom_id res chain seq x y z
N MET A 1 -10.49 24.83 -49.16
CA MET A 1 -11.07 23.68 -49.90
C MET A 1 -10.57 22.40 -49.21
N PHE A 2 -11.43 21.82 -48.49
CA PHE A 2 -11.52 20.50 -47.85
C PHE A 2 -10.25 19.61 -47.78
N LEU A 3 -9.80 19.37 -46.55
CA LEU A 3 -9.23 18.08 -46.12
C LEU A 3 -10.02 17.59 -44.90
N LYS A 4 -10.95 16.67 -45.14
CA LYS A 4 -11.62 15.87 -44.10
C LYS A 4 -10.60 14.87 -43.57
N LYS A 5 -10.18 15.03 -42.30
CA LYS A 5 -9.49 14.00 -41.54
C LYS A 5 -10.49 12.87 -41.22
N VAL A 6 -10.23 11.71 -41.72
CA VAL A 6 -10.91 10.48 -41.38
C VAL A 6 -10.39 10.04 -40.01
N LEU A 7 -11.12 10.34 -38.95
CA LEU A 7 -10.93 9.74 -37.64
C LEU A 7 -11.40 8.28 -37.72
N LYS A 8 -10.48 7.32 -37.70
CA LYS A 8 -10.77 5.92 -37.39
C LYS A 8 -11.08 5.87 -35.91
N LYS A 9 -12.37 5.75 -35.55
CA LYS A 9 -12.78 5.38 -34.20
C LYS A 9 -12.23 3.97 -33.91
N ILE A 10 -11.44 3.85 -32.85
CA ILE A 10 -11.16 2.56 -32.20
C ILE A 10 -12.51 2.08 -31.64
N PRO A 11 -12.93 0.83 -31.84
CA PRO A 11 -14.20 0.36 -31.34
C PRO A 11 -14.16 0.36 -29.81
N GLU A 12 -15.03 1.16 -29.20
CA GLU A 12 -15.36 0.99 -27.77
C GLU A 12 -15.76 -0.45 -27.52
N LYS A 13 -15.25 -1.06 -26.47
CA LYS A 13 -15.64 -2.39 -26.05
C LYS A 13 -17.16 -2.42 -25.88
N THR A 14 -17.79 -3.41 -26.46
CA THR A 14 -19.24 -3.49 -26.45
C THR A 14 -19.76 -3.72 -25.02
N PRO A 15 -21.00 -3.27 -24.71
CA PRO A 15 -21.60 -3.54 -23.40
C PRO A 15 -21.65 -5.01 -23.02
N GLU A 16 -21.54 -5.92 -23.99
CA GLU A 16 -21.48 -7.37 -23.77
C GLU A 16 -20.09 -7.82 -23.29
N GLU A 17 -19.01 -7.23 -23.82
CA GLU A 17 -17.64 -7.53 -23.38
C GLU A 17 -17.37 -7.00 -21.96
N LYS A 18 -17.89 -5.80 -21.61
CA LYS A 18 -17.89 -5.30 -20.22
C LYS A 18 -18.65 -6.22 -19.27
N LYS A 19 -19.85 -6.70 -19.66
CA LYS A 19 -20.65 -7.63 -18.86
C LYS A 19 -20.02 -9.03 -18.72
N GLU A 20 -19.22 -9.46 -19.67
CA GLU A 20 -18.55 -10.76 -19.60
C GLU A 20 -17.37 -10.72 -18.64
N ARG A 21 -16.62 -9.60 -18.59
CA ARG A 21 -15.57 -9.35 -17.60
C ARG A 21 -16.15 -9.25 -16.19
N GLU A 22 -17.23 -8.49 -15.98
CA GLU A 22 -17.98 -8.43 -14.72
C GLU A 22 -18.51 -9.80 -14.27
N LYS A 23 -18.97 -10.64 -15.21
CA LYS A 23 -19.43 -12.00 -14.89
C LYS A 23 -18.30 -12.93 -14.52
N LYS A 24 -17.12 -12.80 -15.14
CA LYS A 24 -15.93 -13.59 -14.79
C LYS A 24 -15.39 -13.17 -13.42
N GLY A 25 -15.34 -11.87 -13.12
CA GLY A 25 -14.98 -11.36 -11.79
C GLY A 25 -15.97 -11.79 -10.70
N ALA A 26 -17.28 -11.72 -10.97
CA ALA A 26 -18.31 -12.17 -10.03
C ALA A 26 -18.32 -13.72 -9.86
N ALA A 27 -17.97 -14.47 -10.88
CA ALA A 27 -17.86 -15.94 -10.81
C ALA A 27 -16.64 -16.36 -9.97
N MET A 28 -15.50 -15.66 -10.08
CA MET A 28 -14.33 -15.88 -9.21
C MET A 28 -14.64 -15.54 -7.75
N ARG A 29 -15.30 -14.41 -7.46
CA ARG A 29 -15.72 -14.04 -6.11
C ARG A 29 -16.67 -15.07 -5.49
N ASN A 30 -17.62 -15.60 -6.24
CA ASN A 30 -18.55 -16.64 -5.76
C ASN A 30 -17.89 -18.01 -5.57
N THR A 31 -16.87 -18.35 -6.33
CA THR A 31 -16.11 -19.59 -6.15
C THR A 31 -15.26 -19.50 -4.88
N ARG A 32 -14.62 -18.34 -4.60
CA ARG A 32 -13.89 -18.09 -3.36
C ARG A 32 -14.79 -18.14 -2.11
N LEU A 33 -15.99 -17.54 -2.15
CA LEU A 33 -16.97 -17.63 -1.05
C LEU A 33 -17.48 -19.06 -0.79
N MET A 34 -17.63 -19.90 -1.82
CA MET A 34 -18.00 -21.30 -1.64
C MET A 34 -16.87 -22.14 -1.03
N THR A 35 -15.62 -21.87 -1.38
CA THR A 35 -14.46 -22.63 -0.86
C THR A 35 -14.26 -22.32 0.63
N VAL A 36 -14.37 -21.06 1.05
CA VAL A 36 -14.30 -20.66 2.47
C VAL A 36 -15.44 -21.27 3.29
N SER A 37 -16.67 -21.32 2.78
CA SER A 37 -17.79 -21.97 3.47
C SER A 37 -17.61 -23.48 3.63
N ILE A 38 -16.97 -24.17 2.70
CA ILE A 38 -16.72 -25.62 2.78
C ILE A 38 -15.59 -25.92 3.79
N CYS A 39 -14.54 -25.11 3.85
CA CYS A 39 -13.48 -25.25 4.86
C CYS A 39 -13.98 -24.99 6.28
N ALA A 40 -14.82 -23.99 6.50
CA ALA A 40 -15.39 -23.70 7.82
C ALA A 40 -16.31 -24.84 8.32
N VAL A 41 -17.04 -25.52 7.45
CA VAL A 41 -17.88 -26.68 7.81
C VAL A 41 -17.02 -27.92 8.13
N LEU A 42 -15.89 -28.12 7.46
CA LEU A 42 -14.98 -29.25 7.74
C LEU A 42 -14.18 -29.05 9.04
N LEU A 43 -13.76 -27.86 9.40
CA LEU A 43 -13.10 -27.58 10.69
C LEU A 43 -14.09 -27.73 11.86
N GLY A 44 -15.35 -27.32 11.71
CA GLY A 44 -16.40 -27.50 12.73
C GLY A 44 -16.74 -28.96 13.04
N ALA A 45 -16.52 -29.89 12.11
CA ALA A 45 -16.78 -31.31 12.30
C ALA A 45 -15.64 -32.06 13.01
N MET A 46 -14.40 -31.55 13.00
CA MET A 46 -13.26 -32.19 13.69
C MET A 46 -13.15 -31.83 15.18
N THR A 47 -13.75 -30.75 15.65
CA THR A 47 -13.72 -30.37 17.06
C THR A 47 -14.79 -31.05 17.93
N ALA A 48 -15.76 -31.75 17.34
CA ALA A 48 -16.85 -32.42 18.10
C ALA A 48 -16.52 -33.86 18.53
N PHE A 49 -15.36 -34.43 18.26
CA PHE A 49 -15.04 -35.83 18.56
C PHE A 49 -14.04 -36.07 19.73
N HIS A 50 -13.71 -35.06 20.54
CA HIS A 50 -12.71 -35.22 21.62
C HIS A 50 -13.22 -34.93 23.04
N VAL A 51 -14.48 -35.17 23.33
CA VAL A 51 -14.99 -35.13 24.70
C VAL A 51 -15.92 -36.31 24.94
N TYR A 52 -15.35 -37.50 25.17
CA TYR A 52 -15.95 -38.56 25.98
C TYR A 52 -14.93 -39.68 26.24
N GLY A 53 -14.51 -39.84 27.48
CA GLY A 53 -13.65 -40.97 27.91
C GLY A 53 -13.08 -40.73 29.30
N GLU A 54 -13.78 -41.29 30.27
CA GLU A 54 -13.73 -41.10 31.72
C GLU A 54 -12.42 -41.51 32.42
N THR A 55 -12.25 -40.83 33.54
CA THR A 55 -11.60 -41.12 34.82
C THR A 55 -11.26 -42.56 35.16
N SER A 56 -10.04 -42.82 35.63
CA SER A 56 -9.82 -43.44 36.94
C SER A 56 -8.33 -43.45 37.38
N SER A 57 -8.15 -43.24 38.64
CA SER A 57 -7.02 -43.08 39.52
C SER A 57 -5.96 -44.22 39.52
N SER A 58 -4.65 -43.92 39.69
CA SER A 58 -3.90 -44.13 40.95
C SER A 58 -2.38 -44.21 40.76
N SER A 59 -1.72 -43.45 41.57
CA SER A 59 -0.42 -43.60 42.29
C SER A 59 0.79 -44.33 41.70
N SER A 60 1.89 -43.59 41.77
CA SER A 60 3.17 -43.90 42.41
C SER A 60 4.41 -44.25 41.54
N ALA A 61 5.46 -43.50 41.89
CA ALA A 61 6.88 -43.87 42.00
C ALA A 61 7.78 -43.93 40.76
N ALA A 62 8.84 -43.18 40.92
CA ALA A 62 10.06 -43.02 40.15
C ALA A 62 10.73 -44.36 39.72
N GLU A 63 11.38 -44.26 38.52
CA GLU A 63 12.76 -44.80 38.39
C GLU A 63 13.40 -44.33 37.07
N THR A 64 14.66 -43.95 37.18
CA THR A 64 15.57 -43.54 36.16
C THR A 64 16.11 -44.75 35.40
N ALA A 65 16.06 -44.76 34.06
CA ALA A 65 16.95 -45.63 33.30
C ALA A 65 17.19 -45.04 31.89
N SER A 66 18.46 -44.74 31.63
CA SER A 66 19.00 -44.44 30.31
C SER A 66 19.14 -45.73 29.49
N ILE A 67 18.63 -45.73 28.24
CA ILE A 67 19.08 -46.70 27.23
C ILE A 67 19.19 -46.00 25.89
N THR A 68 20.43 -45.96 25.38
CA THR A 68 20.80 -45.72 23.98
C THR A 68 20.42 -46.92 23.14
N SER A 69 19.69 -46.74 22.05
CA SER A 69 19.76 -47.64 20.91
C SER A 69 19.34 -46.92 19.61
N SER A 70 20.28 -46.91 18.69
CA SER A 70 20.14 -46.54 17.31
C SER A 70 19.20 -47.49 16.57
N ALA A 71 18.17 -46.96 15.90
CA ALA A 71 17.46 -47.69 14.87
C ALA A 71 17.45 -46.85 13.61
N GLU A 72 18.16 -47.31 12.60
CA GLU A 72 18.08 -46.79 11.24
C GLU A 72 16.68 -47.13 10.67
N VAL A 73 15.93 -46.11 10.32
CA VAL A 73 14.73 -46.29 9.51
C VAL A 73 15.07 -45.84 8.10
N SER A 74 15.15 -46.81 7.20
CA SER A 74 15.23 -46.58 5.77
C SER A 74 13.87 -46.10 5.28
N VAL A 75 13.78 -44.80 4.90
CA VAL A 75 12.62 -44.24 4.17
C VAL A 75 12.94 -44.35 2.69
N SER A 76 12.17 -45.19 1.99
CA SER A 76 12.13 -45.20 0.55
C SER A 76 11.36 -43.94 0.07
N GLU A 77 12.07 -43.00 -0.55
CA GLU A 77 11.49 -41.85 -1.22
C GLU A 77 10.74 -42.34 -2.49
N GLU A 78 9.44 -42.31 -2.44
CA GLU A 78 8.61 -42.30 -3.62
C GLU A 78 8.42 -40.84 -4.03
N ILE A 79 9.16 -40.38 -5.05
CA ILE A 79 9.03 -39.06 -5.63
C ILE A 79 7.72 -39.04 -6.40
N GLN A 80 6.67 -38.50 -5.85
CA GLN A 80 5.52 -38.05 -6.62
C GLN A 80 5.88 -36.71 -7.23
N GLU A 81 5.89 -36.67 -8.54
CA GLU A 81 6.00 -35.45 -9.34
C GLU A 81 4.77 -34.58 -9.04
N VAL A 82 4.96 -33.56 -8.18
CA VAL A 82 3.94 -32.54 -7.94
C VAL A 82 4.10 -31.54 -9.05
N THR A 83 3.15 -31.49 -9.95
CA THR A 83 3.01 -30.36 -10.88
C THR A 83 2.62 -29.14 -10.05
N GLU A 84 3.59 -28.27 -9.81
CA GLU A 84 3.36 -26.99 -9.16
C GLU A 84 2.44 -26.14 -10.04
N SER A 85 1.26 -25.81 -9.51
CA SER A 85 0.51 -24.65 -9.95
C SER A 85 1.00 -23.44 -9.15
N ASP A 86 1.51 -22.44 -9.84
CA ASP A 86 2.14 -21.24 -9.26
C ASP A 86 1.20 -20.34 -8.40
N ASP A 87 -0.01 -20.78 -8.09
CA ASP A 87 -1.06 -20.03 -7.43
C ASP A 87 -1.43 -20.52 -6.01
N GLU A 88 -0.63 -21.33 -5.33
CA GLU A 88 -0.90 -21.62 -3.92
C GLU A 88 -0.28 -20.56 -3.01
N ALA A 89 -1.16 -19.81 -2.34
CA ALA A 89 -0.83 -18.86 -1.29
C ALA A 89 -0.09 -19.55 -0.14
N ALA A 90 1.17 -19.23 0.06
CA ALA A 90 1.90 -19.67 1.23
C ALA A 90 1.67 -18.69 2.38
N VAL A 91 1.16 -19.21 3.49
CA VAL A 91 1.08 -18.48 4.75
C VAL A 91 2.49 -18.17 5.25
N TYR A 92 3.03 -17.02 4.93
CA TYR A 92 4.28 -16.53 5.53
C TYR A 92 3.95 -15.91 6.88
N LYS A 93 4.34 -16.62 7.94
CA LYS A 93 4.33 -16.07 9.28
C LYS A 93 5.57 -15.19 9.41
N VAL A 94 5.43 -13.88 9.23
CA VAL A 94 6.47 -12.93 9.59
C VAL A 94 6.69 -13.06 11.10
N THR A 95 7.83 -13.64 11.49
CA THR A 95 8.26 -13.70 12.89
C THR A 95 8.89 -12.37 13.26
N GLY A 96 8.09 -11.34 13.39
CA GLY A 96 8.43 -10.17 14.18
C GLY A 96 8.47 -10.59 15.65
N THR A 97 9.60 -10.42 16.32
CA THR A 97 9.73 -10.61 17.76
C THR A 97 9.13 -9.40 18.48
N GLY A 98 7.81 -9.28 18.44
CA GLY A 98 7.04 -8.32 19.21
C GLY A 98 5.85 -9.03 19.82
N SER A 99 5.90 -9.26 21.15
CA SER A 99 4.78 -9.78 21.90
C SER A 99 3.82 -8.65 22.21
N SER A 100 2.76 -8.52 21.43
CA SER A 100 1.61 -7.74 21.88
C SER A 100 0.32 -8.47 21.54
N SER A 101 -0.44 -8.81 22.55
CA SER A 101 -1.78 -9.36 22.47
C SER A 101 -2.80 -8.22 22.40
N ALA A 102 -2.98 -7.63 21.23
CA ALA A 102 -4.12 -6.78 20.97
C ALA A 102 -5.01 -7.49 19.93
N SER A 103 -6.24 -7.81 20.30
CA SER A 103 -7.22 -8.47 19.44
C SER A 103 -8.07 -7.42 18.69
N GLY A 104 -7.46 -6.60 17.85
CA GLY A 104 -8.17 -5.87 16.81
C GLY A 104 -8.37 -6.78 15.61
N SER A 105 -9.50 -6.71 14.92
CA SER A 105 -9.63 -7.32 13.60
C SER A 105 -8.87 -6.47 12.59
N SER A 106 -8.09 -7.10 11.69
CA SER A 106 -7.44 -6.37 10.59
C SER A 106 -8.47 -5.63 9.75
N ALA A 107 -8.18 -4.41 9.35
CA ALA A 107 -9.04 -3.61 8.45
C ALA A 107 -9.05 -4.20 7.04
N LEU A 108 -7.91 -4.77 6.61
CA LEU A 108 -7.75 -5.50 5.36
C LEU A 108 -7.67 -7.01 5.61
N ASP A 109 -8.16 -7.81 4.67
CA ASP A 109 -7.81 -9.23 4.60
C ASP A 109 -6.41 -9.36 4.00
N THR A 110 -5.43 -9.59 4.86
CA THR A 110 -4.01 -9.63 4.49
C THR A 110 -3.53 -11.02 4.07
N THR A 111 -4.44 -12.01 3.97
CA THR A 111 -4.08 -13.43 3.81
C THR A 111 -3.42 -13.72 2.46
N ASP A 112 -3.85 -13.08 1.38
CA ASP A 112 -3.43 -13.36 0.00
C ASP A 112 -2.85 -12.13 -0.72
N LEU A 113 -2.36 -11.12 0.02
CA LEU A 113 -1.84 -9.88 -0.58
C LEU A 113 -0.52 -10.10 -1.34
N PHE A 114 0.28 -11.10 -0.94
CA PHE A 114 1.55 -11.41 -1.57
C PHE A 114 1.63 -12.89 -1.91
N SER A 115 1.89 -13.22 -3.17
CA SER A 115 2.22 -14.57 -3.60
C SER A 115 3.69 -14.92 -3.27
N ASN A 116 4.04 -16.20 -3.31
CA ASN A 116 5.43 -16.63 -3.16
C ASN A 116 6.36 -15.98 -4.18
N ARG A 117 5.87 -15.76 -5.41
CA ARG A 117 6.64 -15.12 -6.47
C ARG A 117 6.83 -13.62 -6.23
N ASP A 118 5.84 -12.93 -5.64
CA ASP A 118 5.98 -11.53 -5.25
C ASP A 118 7.09 -11.36 -4.20
N LEU A 119 7.20 -12.31 -3.25
CA LEU A 119 8.18 -12.30 -2.17
C LEU A 119 9.56 -12.85 -2.57
N ALA A 120 9.71 -13.45 -3.75
CA ALA A 120 10.97 -14.01 -4.22
C ALA A 120 11.95 -12.88 -4.56
N GLN A 121 13.09 -12.84 -3.85
CA GLN A 121 14.11 -11.80 -4.04
C GLN A 121 15.13 -12.13 -5.15
N THR A 122 14.99 -13.26 -5.82
CA THR A 122 15.85 -13.68 -6.91
C THR A 122 15.04 -14.36 -8.01
N ALA A 123 15.42 -14.11 -9.27
CA ALA A 123 14.81 -14.75 -10.42
C ALA A 123 15.52 -16.07 -10.78
N ASP A 124 14.76 -17.06 -11.24
CA ASP A 124 15.37 -18.19 -11.96
C ASP A 124 15.79 -17.75 -13.37
N LEU A 125 17.07 -17.72 -13.61
CA LEU A 125 17.63 -17.28 -14.89
C LEU A 125 17.72 -18.39 -15.94
N THR A 126 17.21 -19.59 -15.64
CA THR A 126 17.17 -20.71 -16.59
C THR A 126 16.31 -20.35 -17.80
N GLY A 127 16.91 -20.33 -18.98
CA GLY A 127 16.21 -19.96 -20.20
C GLY A 127 15.93 -18.47 -20.39
N SER A 128 16.49 -17.60 -19.52
CA SER A 128 16.32 -16.14 -19.62
C SER A 128 16.84 -15.60 -20.95
N GLU A 129 16.17 -14.59 -21.48
CA GLU A 129 16.63 -13.78 -22.59
C GLU A 129 17.49 -12.61 -22.08
N LYS A 130 18.52 -12.19 -22.85
CA LYS A 130 19.39 -11.08 -22.46
C LYS A 130 19.17 -9.88 -23.36
N ILE A 131 18.97 -8.72 -22.73
CA ILE A 131 18.81 -7.43 -23.38
C ILE A 131 19.95 -6.53 -22.89
N THR A 132 20.79 -6.04 -23.81
CA THR A 132 21.73 -4.96 -23.51
C THR A 132 21.18 -3.70 -24.12
N VAL A 133 20.85 -2.72 -23.29
CA VAL A 133 20.24 -1.47 -23.75
C VAL A 133 21.21 -0.64 -24.59
N SER A 134 20.68 0.08 -25.56
CA SER A 134 21.42 0.97 -26.46
C SER A 134 20.61 2.24 -26.70
N ASP A 135 21.30 3.33 -27.05
CA ASP A 135 20.71 4.65 -27.25
C ASP A 135 19.58 4.64 -28.28
N GLY A 136 18.43 5.19 -27.94
CA GLY A 136 17.29 5.37 -28.82
C GLY A 136 16.49 4.09 -29.13
N GLU A 137 16.82 2.95 -28.55
CA GLU A 137 16.20 1.68 -28.90
C GLU A 137 15.02 1.35 -28.00
N THR A 138 13.97 0.77 -28.59
CA THR A 138 12.81 0.21 -27.86
C THR A 138 12.83 -1.31 -27.99
N TYR A 139 12.86 -2.00 -26.87
CA TYR A 139 12.84 -3.46 -26.79
C TYR A 139 11.44 -3.93 -26.43
N THR A 140 10.75 -4.57 -27.38
CA THR A 140 9.38 -5.05 -27.17
C THR A 140 9.39 -6.49 -26.66
N ILE A 141 8.82 -6.71 -25.48
CA ILE A 141 8.59 -8.02 -24.87
C ILE A 141 7.12 -8.38 -25.08
N SER A 142 6.85 -9.50 -25.77
CA SER A 142 5.52 -9.88 -26.20
C SER A 142 5.04 -11.25 -25.70
N LYS A 143 5.74 -11.82 -24.73
CA LYS A 143 5.40 -13.13 -24.13
C LYS A 143 5.93 -13.22 -22.71
N GLU A 144 5.41 -14.15 -21.95
CA GLU A 144 5.94 -14.53 -20.64
C GLU A 144 7.43 -14.91 -20.70
N GLY A 145 8.15 -14.71 -19.63
CA GLY A 145 9.55 -15.09 -19.53
C GLY A 145 10.36 -14.22 -18.58
N VAL A 146 11.64 -14.57 -18.49
CA VAL A 146 12.64 -13.84 -17.70
C VAL A 146 13.62 -13.14 -18.64
N TYR A 147 13.77 -11.83 -18.48
CA TYR A 147 14.58 -10.98 -19.32
C TYR A 147 15.63 -10.25 -18.50
N VAL A 148 16.90 -10.58 -18.69
CA VAL A 148 18.01 -9.94 -18.00
C VAL A 148 18.43 -8.70 -18.79
N ILE A 149 18.30 -7.55 -18.15
CA ILE A 149 18.53 -6.24 -18.76
C ILE A 149 19.82 -5.65 -18.17
N THR A 150 20.74 -5.25 -19.06
CA THR A 150 22.05 -4.70 -18.69
C THR A 150 22.41 -3.50 -19.54
N GLY A 151 23.36 -2.70 -19.08
CA GLY A 151 24.01 -1.66 -19.89
C GLY A 151 23.59 -0.24 -19.56
N THR A 152 24.18 0.69 -20.35
CA THR A 152 23.94 2.14 -20.21
C THR A 152 23.44 2.69 -21.52
N ALA A 153 22.39 3.50 -21.49
CA ALA A 153 21.80 4.10 -22.67
C ALA A 153 21.11 5.43 -22.40
N ALA A 154 20.92 6.20 -23.45
CA ALA A 154 20.04 7.36 -23.48
C ALA A 154 18.81 7.07 -24.36
N ASN A 155 17.63 7.49 -23.90
CA ASN A 155 16.34 7.31 -24.61
C ASN A 155 16.06 5.86 -25.01
N ALA A 156 16.32 4.92 -24.09
CA ALA A 156 15.99 3.51 -24.26
C ALA A 156 14.67 3.16 -23.54
N GLN A 157 13.94 2.17 -24.09
CA GLN A 157 12.68 1.73 -23.50
C GLN A 157 12.52 0.20 -23.54
N ILE A 158 12.06 -0.36 -22.44
CA ILE A 158 11.50 -1.71 -22.35
C ILE A 158 9.98 -1.59 -22.44
N LEU A 159 9.41 -2.11 -23.52
CA LEU A 159 7.98 -2.06 -23.80
C LEU A 159 7.38 -3.44 -23.67
N VAL A 160 6.60 -3.67 -22.62
CA VAL A 160 5.92 -4.94 -22.39
C VAL A 160 4.52 -4.93 -23.03
N LYS A 161 4.28 -5.87 -23.95
CA LYS A 161 3.01 -6.13 -24.65
C LYS A 161 2.74 -7.63 -24.70
N ALA A 162 2.69 -8.25 -23.53
CA ALA A 162 2.47 -9.67 -23.38
C ALA A 162 0.96 -10.01 -23.39
N GLY A 163 0.59 -11.26 -23.22
CA GLY A 163 -0.81 -11.67 -23.09
C GLY A 163 -1.39 -11.30 -21.72
N ASP A 164 -2.74 -11.26 -21.64
CA ASP A 164 -3.46 -10.90 -20.40
C ASP A 164 -3.24 -11.90 -19.25
N GLU A 165 -2.66 -13.07 -19.51
CA GLU A 165 -2.33 -14.09 -18.51
C GLU A 165 -0.82 -14.31 -18.38
N ASP A 166 0.01 -13.52 -19.12
CA ASP A 166 1.45 -13.67 -19.14
C ASP A 166 2.11 -12.93 -17.98
N LYS A 167 2.99 -13.61 -17.25
CA LYS A 167 3.83 -13.01 -16.19
C LYS A 167 5.23 -12.77 -16.74
N VAL A 168 5.66 -11.51 -16.73
CA VAL A 168 6.96 -11.09 -17.26
C VAL A 168 7.88 -10.69 -16.12
N GLN A 169 9.13 -11.19 -16.12
CA GLN A 169 10.14 -10.82 -15.13
C GLN A 169 11.30 -10.09 -15.78
N LEU A 170 11.47 -8.83 -15.40
CA LEU A 170 12.54 -7.94 -15.84
C LEU A 170 13.64 -7.92 -14.76
N VAL A 171 14.77 -8.55 -15.04
CA VAL A 171 15.90 -8.62 -14.11
C VAL A 171 16.88 -7.51 -14.44
N LEU A 172 16.98 -6.50 -13.61
CA LEU A 172 17.90 -5.38 -13.79
C LEU A 172 19.27 -5.73 -13.19
N ASP A 173 20.30 -5.75 -14.05
CA ASP A 173 21.66 -6.13 -13.69
C ASP A 173 22.65 -5.06 -14.15
N GLY A 174 22.78 -3.99 -13.37
CA GLY A 174 23.66 -2.86 -13.65
C GLY A 174 23.15 -1.98 -14.79
N VAL A 175 21.87 -1.63 -14.77
CA VAL A 175 21.21 -0.79 -15.76
C VAL A 175 21.38 0.69 -15.40
N SER A 176 21.78 1.52 -16.36
CA SER A 176 21.81 2.99 -16.21
C SER A 176 21.21 3.64 -17.45
N VAL A 177 19.99 4.20 -17.32
CA VAL A 177 19.27 4.81 -18.43
C VAL A 177 18.83 6.22 -18.08
N THR A 178 19.03 7.14 -19.04
CA THR A 178 18.51 8.51 -18.95
C THR A 178 17.66 8.81 -20.18
N ASN A 179 16.36 9.00 -19.95
CA ASN A 179 15.39 9.36 -20.98
C ASN A 179 15.02 10.85 -20.88
N GLU A 180 14.59 11.42 -21.99
CA GLU A 180 14.11 12.80 -22.03
C GLU A 180 12.61 12.90 -21.72
N SER A 181 11.79 11.96 -22.22
CA SER A 181 10.33 12.15 -22.19
C SER A 181 9.49 10.86 -22.22
N THR A 182 10.12 9.70 -22.04
CA THR A 182 9.40 8.42 -22.08
C THR A 182 9.79 7.55 -20.90
N PRO A 183 8.87 6.73 -20.35
CA PRO A 183 9.20 5.71 -19.37
C PRO A 183 10.36 4.82 -19.87
N PHE A 184 11.23 4.41 -18.95
CA PHE A 184 12.18 3.35 -19.29
C PHE A 184 11.48 1.98 -19.34
N ILE A 185 10.62 1.69 -18.37
CA ILE A 185 9.75 0.50 -18.41
C ILE A 185 8.32 0.96 -18.64
N TYR A 186 7.73 0.49 -19.75
CA TYR A 186 6.34 0.74 -20.07
C TYR A 186 5.60 -0.59 -20.26
N VAL A 187 4.72 -0.91 -19.33
CA VAL A 187 3.84 -2.07 -19.43
C VAL A 187 2.52 -1.62 -20.04
N GLN A 188 2.27 -2.06 -21.28
CA GLN A 188 0.99 -1.83 -21.95
C GLN A 188 0.00 -2.95 -21.71
N ASN A 189 0.49 -4.17 -21.52
CA ASN A 189 -0.32 -5.35 -21.23
C ASN A 189 0.53 -6.51 -20.70
N ALA A 190 0.12 -7.10 -19.60
CA ALA A 190 0.57 -8.36 -19.01
C ALA A 190 -0.48 -8.80 -17.96
N ASP A 191 -0.35 -9.97 -17.34
CA ASP A 191 -1.02 -10.28 -16.08
C ASP A 191 -0.32 -9.56 -14.93
N LYS A 192 1.03 -9.70 -14.90
CA LYS A 192 1.88 -9.12 -13.86
C LYS A 192 3.31 -8.93 -14.35
N VAL A 193 3.95 -7.83 -13.99
CA VAL A 193 5.36 -7.60 -14.27
C VAL A 193 6.16 -7.50 -12.98
N PHE A 194 7.24 -8.28 -12.91
CA PHE A 194 8.23 -8.22 -11.83
C PHE A 194 9.44 -7.43 -12.31
N VAL A 195 9.86 -6.43 -11.55
CA VAL A 195 11.12 -5.71 -11.74
C VAL A 195 12.04 -6.10 -10.59
N THR A 196 12.96 -7.01 -10.90
CA THR A 196 13.84 -7.65 -9.92
C THR A 196 15.26 -7.13 -10.05
N THR A 197 15.83 -6.55 -9.00
CA THR A 197 17.23 -6.11 -9.00
C THR A 197 18.15 -7.25 -8.56
N THR A 198 19.24 -7.49 -9.31
CA THR A 198 20.34 -8.33 -8.82
C THR A 198 21.12 -7.60 -7.72
N ASP A 199 22.20 -8.18 -7.19
CA ASP A 199 23.14 -7.47 -6.29
C ASP A 199 23.92 -6.41 -7.09
N SER A 200 23.23 -5.46 -7.63
CA SER A 200 23.75 -4.38 -8.47
C SER A 200 23.05 -3.06 -8.18
N GLU A 201 23.68 -1.97 -8.62
CA GLU A 201 23.07 -0.64 -8.62
C GLU A 201 22.49 -0.35 -10.00
N ASN A 202 21.21 0.04 -10.03
CA ASN A 202 20.47 0.40 -11.23
C ASN A 202 19.98 1.85 -11.10
N THR A 203 20.10 2.63 -12.17
CA THR A 203 19.69 4.05 -12.17
C THR A 203 18.84 4.35 -13.38
N LEU A 204 17.62 4.81 -13.13
CA LEU A 204 16.64 5.16 -14.16
C LEU A 204 16.26 6.63 -14.00
N THR A 205 16.44 7.42 -15.06
CA THR A 205 16.16 8.85 -15.01
C THR A 205 15.28 9.26 -16.19
N VAL A 206 14.26 10.08 -15.91
CA VAL A 206 13.54 10.86 -16.93
C VAL A 206 13.57 12.32 -16.53
N SER A 207 14.14 13.18 -17.39
CA SER A 207 14.48 14.56 -17.02
C SER A 207 13.62 15.64 -17.66
N GLY A 208 12.87 15.34 -18.70
CA GLY A 208 11.98 16.29 -19.38
C GLY A 208 10.51 15.90 -19.22
N ALA A 209 9.62 16.68 -19.83
CA ALA A 209 8.17 16.41 -19.75
C ALA A 209 7.83 15.09 -20.46
N PHE A 210 7.07 14.24 -19.79
CA PHE A 210 6.62 12.98 -20.35
C PHE A 210 5.72 13.19 -21.59
N THR A 211 5.82 12.27 -22.52
CA THR A 211 5.02 12.25 -23.76
C THR A 211 3.98 11.14 -23.64
N ALA A 212 2.72 11.51 -23.66
CA ALA A 212 1.60 10.56 -23.59
C ALA A 212 1.59 9.60 -24.80
N ASP A 213 1.17 8.35 -24.59
CA ASP A 213 0.89 7.37 -25.64
C ASP A 213 -0.61 7.36 -25.96
N GLY A 214 -0.98 8.12 -27.00
CA GLY A 214 -2.38 8.33 -27.34
C GLY A 214 -3.15 9.06 -26.24
N ASP A 215 -4.15 8.38 -25.66
CA ASP A 215 -4.95 8.90 -24.54
C ASP A 215 -4.37 8.46 -23.17
N THR A 216 -3.28 7.70 -23.14
CA THR A 216 -2.61 7.27 -21.92
C THR A 216 -1.57 8.29 -21.49
N ASN A 217 -1.76 8.87 -20.32
CA ASN A 217 -0.73 9.67 -19.66
C ASN A 217 0.32 8.70 -19.07
N THR A 218 1.51 8.67 -19.70
CA THR A 218 2.62 7.81 -19.27
C THR A 218 3.63 8.65 -18.50
N ASP A 219 3.30 9.02 -17.27
CA ASP A 219 3.93 10.07 -16.48
C ASP A 219 4.93 9.55 -15.42
N ALA A 220 5.40 8.31 -15.53
CA ALA A 220 6.34 7.72 -14.59
C ALA A 220 7.57 7.12 -15.30
N VAL A 221 8.70 7.03 -14.59
CA VAL A 221 9.90 6.33 -15.07
C VAL A 221 9.64 4.85 -15.32
N ILE A 222 8.83 4.25 -14.45
CA ILE A 222 8.25 2.92 -14.61
C ILE A 222 6.74 3.10 -14.61
N PHE A 223 6.11 2.85 -15.73
CA PHE A 223 4.67 2.98 -15.90
C PHE A 223 4.04 1.64 -16.28
N SER A 224 3.03 1.23 -15.54
CA SER A 224 2.30 -0.02 -15.79
C SER A 224 0.79 0.23 -15.90
N ARG A 225 0.13 -0.51 -16.79
CA ARG A 225 -1.34 -0.59 -16.85
C ARG A 225 -1.89 -1.76 -16.07
N ASP A 226 -1.00 -2.66 -15.65
CA ASP A 226 -1.33 -3.91 -14.96
C ASP A 226 -0.45 -4.03 -13.71
N ASP A 227 -0.61 -5.10 -12.95
CA ASP A 227 0.13 -5.35 -11.72
C ASP A 227 1.64 -5.22 -11.90
N ILE A 228 2.30 -4.53 -10.95
CA ILE A 228 3.76 -4.44 -10.92
C ILE A 228 4.32 -4.79 -9.54
N VAL A 229 5.42 -5.53 -9.53
CA VAL A 229 6.13 -5.92 -8.32
C VAL A 229 7.59 -5.47 -8.42
N ILE A 230 8.05 -4.68 -7.46
CA ILE A 230 9.45 -4.29 -7.30
C ILE A 230 10.06 -5.16 -6.21
N ASN A 231 11.10 -5.93 -6.56
CA ASN A 231 11.78 -6.82 -5.62
C ASN A 231 13.27 -6.98 -5.96
N GLY A 232 13.96 -7.85 -5.25
CA GLY A 232 15.36 -8.15 -5.47
C GLY A 232 16.25 -7.81 -4.27
N VAL A 233 17.56 -7.88 -4.47
CA VAL A 233 18.56 -7.67 -3.41
C VAL A 233 19.46 -6.45 -3.65
N GLY A 234 19.33 -5.82 -4.81
CA GLY A 234 20.14 -4.67 -5.22
C GLY A 234 19.48 -3.33 -4.94
N THR A 235 19.99 -2.32 -5.63
CA THR A 235 19.53 -0.94 -5.52
C THR A 235 18.88 -0.49 -6.83
N LEU A 236 17.72 0.15 -6.72
CA LEU A 236 17.04 0.85 -7.80
C LEU A 236 16.92 2.34 -7.45
N ASN A 237 17.65 3.16 -8.18
CA ASN A 237 17.58 4.62 -8.10
C ASN A 237 16.69 5.15 -9.20
N ILE A 238 15.68 5.94 -8.86
CA ILE A 238 14.75 6.59 -9.79
C ILE A 238 14.83 8.10 -9.60
N VAL A 239 15.01 8.79 -10.71
CA VAL A 239 14.93 10.25 -10.77
C VAL A 239 13.89 10.62 -11.84
N SER A 240 12.84 11.32 -11.43
CA SER A 240 11.73 11.68 -12.32
C SER A 240 11.40 13.16 -12.28
N SER A 241 11.04 13.68 -13.45
CA SER A 241 10.43 15.01 -13.60
C SER A 241 8.91 14.99 -13.45
N ASP A 242 8.33 13.86 -13.08
CA ASP A 242 6.93 13.62 -12.78
C ASP A 242 6.86 12.47 -11.76
N ASN A 243 5.96 11.48 -11.90
CA ASN A 243 5.87 10.33 -11.00
C ASN A 243 7.09 9.41 -11.06
N GLY A 244 7.40 8.75 -9.96
CA GLY A 244 8.48 7.76 -9.89
C GLY A 244 8.09 6.44 -10.54
N ILE A 245 7.15 5.73 -9.94
CA ILE A 245 6.55 4.48 -10.41
C ILE A 245 5.03 4.63 -10.36
N SER A 246 4.33 4.36 -11.45
CA SER A 246 2.87 4.41 -11.54
C SER A 246 2.32 3.09 -12.05
N SER A 247 1.34 2.54 -11.34
CA SER A 247 0.53 1.40 -11.77
C SER A 247 -0.94 1.79 -11.88
N LYS A 248 -1.61 1.34 -12.93
CA LYS A 248 -3.07 1.52 -13.06
C LYS A 248 -3.85 0.33 -12.49
N ASP A 249 -3.15 -0.54 -11.74
CA ASP A 249 -3.66 -1.67 -10.97
C ASP A 249 -2.89 -1.73 -9.63
N ASP A 250 -2.40 -2.89 -9.17
CA ASP A 250 -1.61 -3.02 -7.94
C ASP A 250 -0.12 -2.68 -8.14
N LEU A 251 0.48 -2.00 -7.16
CA LEU A 251 1.91 -1.78 -7.05
C LEU A 251 2.43 -2.43 -5.76
N LYS A 252 3.38 -3.37 -5.89
CA LYS A 252 3.99 -4.06 -4.74
C LYS A 252 5.48 -3.79 -4.63
N VAL A 253 5.96 -3.57 -3.40
CA VAL A 253 7.39 -3.53 -3.06
C VAL A 253 7.65 -4.61 -2.02
N THR A 254 8.50 -5.59 -2.35
CA THR A 254 8.70 -6.73 -1.47
C THR A 254 10.15 -6.96 -1.04
N GLY A 255 11.07 -6.09 -1.48
CA GLY A 255 12.48 -6.16 -1.06
C GLY A 255 13.38 -5.21 -1.85
N GLY A 256 14.69 -5.32 -1.59
CA GLY A 256 15.72 -4.48 -2.19
C GLY A 256 15.83 -3.07 -1.56
N THR A 257 16.60 -2.22 -2.22
CA THR A 257 16.72 -0.79 -1.88
C THR A 257 16.13 0.04 -3.01
N LEU A 258 15.12 0.83 -2.72
CA LEU A 258 14.44 1.71 -3.66
C LEU A 258 14.64 3.17 -3.23
N ASN A 259 15.34 3.93 -4.07
CA ASN A 259 15.54 5.36 -3.85
C ASN A 259 14.83 6.13 -4.94
N ILE A 260 13.87 6.99 -4.59
CA ILE A 260 13.11 7.80 -5.54
C ILE A 260 13.30 9.28 -5.23
N SER A 261 13.59 10.05 -6.28
CA SER A 261 13.51 11.51 -6.24
C SER A 261 12.68 11.97 -7.44
N CYS A 262 11.54 12.60 -7.18
CA CYS A 262 10.59 13.01 -8.22
C CYS A 262 9.92 14.34 -7.90
N THR A 263 9.12 14.87 -8.84
CA THR A 263 8.40 16.14 -8.66
C THR A 263 6.89 15.96 -8.53
N SER A 264 6.41 14.72 -8.67
CA SER A 264 5.02 14.32 -8.45
C SER A 264 5.01 13.12 -7.50
N ASP A 265 4.04 12.19 -7.61
CA ASP A 265 3.91 11.09 -6.66
C ASP A 265 5.05 10.06 -6.85
N ALA A 266 5.66 9.63 -5.74
CA ALA A 266 6.79 8.75 -5.87
C ALA A 266 6.38 7.31 -6.21
N LEU A 267 5.40 6.77 -5.50
CA LEU A 267 4.71 5.53 -5.83
C LEU A 267 3.22 5.84 -5.97
N GLU A 268 2.68 5.65 -7.16
CA GLU A 268 1.26 5.86 -7.48
C GLU A 268 0.63 4.54 -7.90
N ALA A 269 -0.56 4.24 -7.38
CA ALA A 269 -1.35 3.09 -7.82
C ALA A 269 -2.85 3.40 -7.82
N ASN A 270 -3.59 2.82 -8.77
CA ASN A 270 -5.04 2.97 -8.75
C ASN A 270 -5.68 2.05 -7.70
N ASP A 271 -5.29 0.77 -7.64
CA ASP A 271 -5.97 -0.18 -6.78
C ASP A 271 -5.30 -0.32 -5.43
N SER A 272 -3.98 -0.58 -5.38
CA SER A 272 -3.29 -0.63 -4.09
C SER A 272 -1.78 -0.42 -4.17
N ILE A 273 -1.20 0.06 -3.05
CA ILE A 273 0.24 0.00 -2.79
C ILE A 273 0.48 -0.94 -1.62
N LEU A 274 1.24 -2.02 -1.89
CA LEU A 274 1.50 -3.08 -0.92
C LEU A 274 3.01 -3.20 -0.65
N ILE A 275 3.44 -2.97 0.58
CA ILE A 275 4.84 -3.05 0.98
C ILE A 275 5.02 -4.20 1.96
N ALA A 276 5.73 -5.26 1.52
CA ALA A 276 6.06 -6.39 2.39
C ALA A 276 7.35 -6.14 3.20
N ASP A 277 8.39 -5.65 2.53
CA ASP A 277 9.72 -5.40 3.09
C ASP A 277 10.54 -4.52 2.13
N GLY A 278 11.76 -4.17 2.50
CA GLY A 278 12.72 -3.40 1.71
C GLY A 278 13.20 -2.14 2.43
N THR A 279 14.16 -1.47 1.80
CA THR A 279 14.60 -0.12 2.20
C THR A 279 14.11 0.88 1.17
N ILE A 280 13.18 1.73 1.55
CA ILE A 280 12.52 2.68 0.65
C ILE A 280 12.85 4.09 1.12
N ASN A 281 13.49 4.86 0.24
CA ASN A 281 13.84 6.26 0.49
C ASN A 281 13.20 7.13 -0.59
N ILE A 282 12.30 7.99 -0.20
CA ILE A 282 11.54 8.86 -1.10
C ILE A 282 11.80 10.31 -0.76
N LYS A 283 12.04 11.10 -1.82
CA LYS A 283 11.95 12.54 -1.79
C LYS A 283 11.13 13.03 -2.96
N THR A 284 10.03 13.73 -2.67
CA THR A 284 9.11 14.23 -3.69
C THR A 284 8.55 15.60 -3.34
N ASP A 285 8.02 16.31 -4.37
CA ASP A 285 7.31 17.59 -4.18
C ASP A 285 5.79 17.39 -3.94
N LYS A 286 5.27 16.13 -4.13
CA LYS A 286 3.89 15.72 -3.86
C LYS A 286 3.86 14.52 -2.90
N ASP A 287 3.02 13.49 -3.19
CA ASP A 287 2.81 12.37 -2.28
C ASP A 287 3.91 11.32 -2.36
N GLY A 288 4.27 10.78 -1.19
CA GLY A 288 5.23 9.68 -1.13
C GLY A 288 4.64 8.38 -1.65
N LEU A 289 3.54 7.96 -1.08
CA LEU A 289 2.71 6.82 -1.50
C LEU A 289 1.30 7.33 -1.77
N HIS A 290 0.79 7.17 -2.99
CA HIS A 290 -0.53 7.64 -3.40
C HIS A 290 -1.35 6.50 -4.01
N ALA A 291 -2.42 6.08 -3.33
CA ALA A 291 -3.35 5.07 -3.82
C ALA A 291 -4.77 5.66 -3.97
N GLU A 292 -5.20 5.87 -5.22
CA GLU A 292 -6.49 6.48 -5.55
C GLU A 292 -7.13 5.84 -6.78
N ASN A 293 -8.43 5.54 -6.70
CA ASN A 293 -9.20 5.04 -7.83
C ASN A 293 -10.51 5.80 -7.99
N ASP A 294 -10.60 6.58 -9.06
CA ASP A 294 -11.78 7.38 -9.41
C ASP A 294 -12.99 6.56 -9.88
N GLU A 295 -12.76 5.30 -10.33
CA GLU A 295 -13.79 4.44 -10.92
C GLU A 295 -14.35 3.42 -9.93
N ASP A 296 -13.53 2.90 -9.01
CA ASP A 296 -13.91 1.92 -7.98
C ASP A 296 -13.58 2.41 -6.57
N SER A 297 -14.56 2.91 -5.86
CA SER A 297 -14.40 3.44 -4.50
C SER A 297 -14.15 2.36 -3.43
N THR A 298 -13.95 1.09 -3.79
CA THR A 298 -13.63 0.01 -2.86
C THR A 298 -12.16 -0.36 -2.81
N VAL A 299 -11.35 0.22 -3.70
CA VAL A 299 -9.90 0.11 -3.78
C VAL A 299 -9.23 1.46 -3.47
N GLY A 300 -7.99 1.67 -3.80
CA GLY A 300 -7.21 2.84 -3.38
C GLY A 300 -6.76 2.69 -1.92
N TYR A 301 -6.14 1.53 -1.59
CA TYR A 301 -5.65 1.26 -0.24
C TYR A 301 -4.14 1.06 -0.20
N ILE A 302 -3.57 1.31 0.99
CA ILE A 302 -2.14 1.12 1.24
C ILE A 302 -1.96 0.14 2.40
N TYR A 303 -1.11 -0.86 2.20
CA TYR A 303 -0.73 -1.84 3.21
C TYR A 303 0.77 -1.93 3.39
N ILE A 304 1.25 -1.79 4.62
CA ILE A 304 2.65 -1.89 5.00
C ILE A 304 2.81 -2.99 6.04
N ALA A 305 3.38 -4.14 5.63
CA ALA A 305 3.68 -5.25 6.52
C ALA A 305 4.99 -5.04 7.29
N GLY A 306 5.96 -4.31 6.69
CA GLY A 306 7.28 -4.11 7.28
C GLY A 306 8.18 -3.24 6.41
N GLY A 307 9.50 -3.38 6.62
CA GLY A 307 10.53 -2.62 5.90
C GLY A 307 11.07 -1.41 6.66
N THR A 308 12.02 -0.72 6.03
CA THR A 308 12.57 0.56 6.49
C THR A 308 12.19 1.63 5.47
N ILE A 309 11.29 2.53 5.85
CA ILE A 309 10.67 3.50 4.95
C ILE A 309 10.99 4.91 5.43
N THR A 310 11.55 5.73 4.55
CA THR A 310 11.80 7.15 4.81
C THR A 310 11.19 7.97 3.67
N ILE A 311 10.27 8.87 4.00
CA ILE A 311 9.57 9.73 3.04
C ILE A 311 9.75 11.19 3.46
N ASP A 312 10.19 12.02 2.49
CA ASP A 312 10.24 13.49 2.54
C ASP A 312 9.36 14.00 1.38
N ALA A 313 8.09 14.23 1.67
CA ALA A 313 7.05 14.63 0.72
C ALA A 313 6.74 16.13 0.85
N GLY A 314 6.33 16.74 -0.24
CA GLY A 314 5.86 18.13 -0.25
C GLY A 314 4.37 18.25 0.10
N ASP A 315 3.60 17.19 -0.13
CA ASP A 315 2.21 17.00 0.24
C ASP A 315 2.12 15.83 1.24
N ASP A 316 1.34 14.79 1.00
CA ASP A 316 1.17 13.71 1.97
C ASP A 316 2.29 12.67 1.87
N ALA A 317 2.82 12.24 3.02
CA ALA A 317 3.79 11.15 2.98
C ALA A 317 3.12 9.83 2.58
N ILE A 318 1.90 9.56 3.06
CA ILE A 318 1.07 8.39 2.71
C ILE A 318 -0.37 8.85 2.51
N HIS A 319 -0.90 8.71 1.29
CA HIS A 319 -2.26 9.04 0.91
C HIS A 319 -3.01 7.80 0.39
N ALA A 320 -4.03 7.35 1.10
CA ALA A 320 -4.91 6.27 0.69
C ALA A 320 -6.36 6.74 0.63
N THR A 321 -7.05 6.58 -0.49
CA THR A 321 -8.47 6.92 -0.58
C THR A 321 -9.32 6.11 0.40
N THR A 322 -9.00 4.84 0.59
CA THR A 322 -9.83 3.96 1.42
C THR A 322 -9.17 3.60 2.75
N ILE A 323 -8.21 2.70 2.76
CA ILE A 323 -7.59 2.17 3.97
C ILE A 323 -6.08 2.35 3.91
N ALA A 324 -5.49 2.93 4.96
CA ALA A 324 -4.06 2.85 5.24
C ALA A 324 -3.84 1.92 6.43
N GLN A 325 -3.27 0.73 6.21
CA GLN A 325 -2.97 -0.23 7.27
C GLN A 325 -1.47 -0.46 7.41
N VAL A 326 -0.96 -0.33 8.64
CA VAL A 326 0.44 -0.58 8.99
C VAL A 326 0.50 -1.69 10.04
N ASP A 327 1.13 -2.80 9.66
CA ASP A 327 1.31 -3.97 10.52
C ASP A 327 2.73 -4.07 11.11
N GLY A 328 3.67 -3.21 10.65
CA GLY A 328 5.04 -3.20 11.14
C GLY A 328 5.97 -2.24 10.39
N GLY A 329 7.27 -2.37 10.64
CA GLY A 329 8.32 -1.58 9.99
C GLY A 329 8.90 -0.46 10.84
N THR A 330 9.96 0.16 10.30
CA THR A 330 10.56 1.40 10.82
C THR A 330 10.29 2.49 9.80
N ILE A 331 9.42 3.42 10.15
CA ILE A 331 8.82 4.36 9.20
C ILE A 331 9.08 5.79 9.68
N SER A 332 9.67 6.61 8.81
CA SER A 332 9.92 8.03 9.05
C SER A 332 9.26 8.87 7.97
N LEU A 333 8.29 9.68 8.34
CA LEU A 333 7.45 10.46 7.44
C LEU A 333 7.64 11.94 7.70
N THR A 334 7.83 12.70 6.62
CA THR A 334 7.79 14.17 6.62
C THR A 334 6.88 14.59 5.47
N GLY A 335 5.91 15.47 5.72
CA GLY A 335 4.95 15.93 4.72
C GLY A 335 4.05 17.07 5.22
N ALA A 336 3.07 17.44 4.41
CA ALA A 336 1.94 18.22 4.89
C ALA A 336 1.16 17.36 5.87
N GLU A 337 0.69 16.19 5.42
CA GLU A 337 0.15 15.16 6.27
C GLU A 337 1.10 13.95 6.36
N GLY A 338 1.10 13.28 7.52
CA GLY A 338 1.91 12.09 7.69
C GLY A 338 1.24 10.86 7.07
N ILE A 339 0.02 10.55 7.47
CA ILE A 339 -0.80 9.46 6.95
C ILE A 339 -2.22 9.97 6.77
N GLU A 340 -2.72 9.96 5.54
CA GLU A 340 -4.09 10.29 5.20
C GLU A 340 -4.85 9.06 4.68
N GLY A 341 -6.15 8.96 5.03
CA GLY A 341 -7.04 7.91 4.53
C GLY A 341 -8.44 8.00 5.10
N THR A 342 -9.38 7.21 4.59
CA THR A 342 -10.71 7.11 5.21
C THR A 342 -10.65 6.27 6.49
N TYR A 343 -9.93 5.15 6.47
CA TYR A 343 -9.68 4.32 7.64
C TYR A 343 -8.20 4.06 7.81
N ILE A 344 -7.64 4.49 8.94
CA ILE A 344 -6.22 4.33 9.22
C ILE A 344 -6.09 3.35 10.38
N GLN A 345 -5.41 2.21 10.14
CA GLN A 345 -5.17 1.21 11.17
C GLN A 345 -3.67 0.98 11.37
N ILE A 346 -3.19 1.16 12.60
CA ILE A 346 -1.80 0.89 12.97
C ILE A 346 -1.79 -0.25 13.98
N ASN A 347 -1.29 -1.41 13.55
CA ASN A 347 -1.24 -2.61 14.38
C ASN A 347 0.10 -2.78 15.10
N ASP A 348 1.21 -2.36 14.47
CA ASP A 348 2.57 -2.37 15.06
C ASP A 348 3.51 -1.45 14.26
N GLY A 349 4.77 -1.35 14.64
CA GLY A 349 5.83 -0.59 13.99
C GLY A 349 6.42 0.52 14.86
N GLU A 350 7.58 1.05 14.41
CA GLU A 350 8.16 2.28 14.94
C GLU A 350 7.99 3.38 13.92
N ILE A 351 7.04 4.29 14.17
CA ILE A 351 6.61 5.32 13.22
C ILE A 351 6.97 6.70 13.79
N THR A 352 7.68 7.50 13.02
CA THR A 352 7.98 8.89 13.33
C THR A 352 7.41 9.79 12.25
N ILE A 353 6.61 10.76 12.64
CA ILE A 353 5.92 11.71 11.76
C ILE A 353 6.35 13.13 12.11
N ALA A 354 6.75 13.90 11.10
CA ALA A 354 6.93 15.33 11.17
C ALA A 354 6.04 16.00 10.13
N ALA A 355 4.90 16.54 10.52
CA ALA A 355 3.91 17.09 9.62
C ALA A 355 3.68 18.59 9.82
N SER A 356 3.23 19.26 8.77
CA SER A 356 2.97 20.71 8.79
C SER A 356 1.48 21.06 8.79
N ASP A 357 0.61 20.11 8.49
CA ASP A 357 -0.86 20.19 8.56
C ASP A 357 -1.35 19.16 9.59
N ASP A 358 -1.53 17.88 9.23
CA ASP A 358 -1.96 16.85 10.18
C ASP A 358 -0.96 15.68 10.28
N GLY A 359 -0.74 15.19 11.51
CA GLY A 359 0.12 14.02 11.71
C GLY A 359 -0.51 12.75 11.15
N ILE A 360 -1.74 12.47 11.53
CA ILE A 360 -2.58 11.38 11.03
C ILE A 360 -3.98 11.95 10.78
N ASN A 361 -4.48 11.88 9.54
CA ASN A 361 -5.76 12.43 9.13
C ASN A 361 -6.70 11.35 8.58
N ALA A 362 -7.77 11.03 9.31
CA ALA A 362 -8.86 10.19 8.80
C ALA A 362 -9.99 11.03 8.22
N GLY A 363 -9.89 11.37 6.93
CA GLY A 363 -10.86 12.17 6.17
C GLY A 363 -11.92 11.31 5.47
N GLN A 364 -13.04 11.90 5.06
CA GLN A 364 -14.09 11.22 4.28
C GLN A 364 -13.70 11.18 2.78
N LYS A 365 -12.66 10.43 2.42
CA LYS A 365 -12.22 10.25 1.02
C LYS A 365 -13.05 9.19 0.29
N SER A 366 -13.56 8.20 1.00
CA SER A 366 -14.41 7.12 0.48
C SER A 366 -15.65 6.91 1.34
N ASN A 367 -16.65 6.22 0.80
CA ASN A 367 -17.89 5.88 1.52
C ASN A 367 -17.92 4.42 2.00
N ILE A 368 -16.79 3.72 2.02
CA ILE A 368 -16.71 2.31 2.46
C ILE A 368 -16.96 2.17 3.97
N THR A 369 -16.56 3.17 4.74
CA THR A 369 -16.68 3.17 6.20
C THR A 369 -16.74 4.61 6.74
N THR A 370 -16.96 4.74 8.04
CA THR A 370 -16.82 6.03 8.75
C THR A 370 -15.32 6.32 8.93
N PRO A 371 -14.87 7.56 8.70
CA PRO A 371 -13.49 7.95 8.98
C PRO A 371 -13.08 7.53 10.39
N THR A 372 -11.94 6.87 10.50
CA THR A 372 -11.50 6.32 11.78
C THR A 372 -9.98 6.18 11.81
N VAL A 373 -9.37 6.65 12.90
CA VAL A 373 -8.00 6.31 13.28
C VAL A 373 -8.07 5.23 14.35
N GLU A 374 -7.56 4.03 14.06
CA GLU A 374 -7.45 2.92 14.99
C GLU A 374 -5.99 2.55 15.24
N VAL A 375 -5.55 2.58 16.49
CA VAL A 375 -4.19 2.17 16.89
C VAL A 375 -4.30 0.97 17.81
N ASN A 376 -3.77 -0.16 17.38
CA ASN A 376 -3.76 -1.42 18.11
C ASN A 376 -2.42 -1.71 18.81
N GLY A 377 -1.32 -1.09 18.30
CA GLY A 377 0.02 -1.34 18.82
C GLY A 377 1.05 -0.35 18.26
N GLY A 378 2.33 -0.71 18.38
CA GLY A 378 3.45 0.07 17.87
C GLY A 378 3.85 1.26 18.76
N LYS A 379 4.86 1.98 18.27
CA LYS A 379 5.34 3.23 18.85
C LYS A 379 5.26 4.33 17.81
N ILE A 380 4.40 5.29 18.04
CA ILE A 380 4.12 6.39 17.11
C ILE A 380 4.58 7.68 17.78
N THR A 381 5.47 8.40 17.12
CA THR A 381 5.96 9.71 17.56
C THR A 381 5.57 10.75 16.53
N ILE A 382 4.81 11.75 16.94
CA ILE A 382 4.30 12.82 16.07
C ILE A 382 4.82 14.15 16.53
N ALA A 383 5.45 14.89 15.63
CA ALA A 383 5.93 16.25 15.86
C ALA A 383 5.27 17.20 14.85
N MET A 384 4.35 18.02 15.32
CA MET A 384 3.63 18.96 14.48
C MET A 384 4.37 20.26 14.32
N GLY A 385 4.19 20.90 13.16
CA GLY A 385 4.59 22.26 12.88
C GLY A 385 3.88 23.27 13.79
N SER A 386 4.01 24.54 13.46
CA SER A 386 3.30 25.63 14.16
C SER A 386 2.12 26.09 13.30
N GLY A 387 0.94 26.16 13.85
CA GLY A 387 -0.26 26.63 13.15
C GLY A 387 -1.52 25.97 13.71
N ASP A 388 -2.55 25.91 12.86
CA ASP A 388 -3.76 25.12 13.06
C ASP A 388 -3.46 23.72 12.51
N THR A 389 -2.84 22.87 13.35
CA THR A 389 -2.27 21.60 12.95
C THR A 389 -2.55 20.56 14.01
N ASP A 390 -3.10 19.42 13.60
CA ASP A 390 -3.55 18.40 14.51
C ASP A 390 -2.57 17.20 14.55
N GLY A 391 -2.28 16.70 15.75
CA GLY A 391 -1.48 15.49 15.90
C GLY A 391 -2.18 14.27 15.28
N VAL A 392 -3.46 14.14 15.60
CA VAL A 392 -4.37 13.14 15.05
C VAL A 392 -5.72 13.79 14.80
N ASP A 393 -6.10 13.92 13.54
CA ASP A 393 -7.43 14.36 13.11
C ASP A 393 -8.29 13.18 12.64
N SER A 394 -9.59 13.25 12.89
CA SER A 394 -10.56 12.32 12.33
C SER A 394 -11.92 12.95 12.12
N ASN A 395 -12.37 13.03 10.89
CA ASN A 395 -13.77 13.38 10.61
C ASN A 395 -14.76 12.32 11.12
N GLY A 396 -14.35 11.50 12.06
CA GLY A 396 -15.14 10.43 12.68
C GLY A 396 -14.59 9.98 14.02
N ASN A 397 -13.97 8.82 14.10
CA ASN A 397 -13.60 8.23 15.38
C ASN A 397 -12.09 8.08 15.59
N ILE A 398 -11.66 8.13 16.86
CA ILE A 398 -10.31 7.76 17.28
C ILE A 398 -10.44 6.59 18.28
N ILE A 399 -9.79 5.46 17.98
CA ILE A 399 -9.82 4.25 18.80
C ILE A 399 -8.38 3.83 19.11
N LEU A 400 -7.95 3.96 20.35
CA LEU A 400 -6.62 3.61 20.80
C LEU A 400 -6.70 2.35 21.68
N ASN A 401 -6.40 1.19 21.09
CA ASN A 401 -6.49 -0.11 21.77
C ASN A 401 -5.17 -0.50 22.45
N GLY A 402 -4.03 0.04 21.99
CA GLY A 402 -2.70 -0.29 22.51
C GLY A 402 -1.62 0.60 21.90
N GLY A 403 -0.35 0.24 22.18
CA GLY A 403 0.80 0.98 21.70
C GLY A 403 1.12 2.24 22.51
N THR A 404 2.01 3.07 21.95
CA THR A 404 2.42 4.36 22.52
C THR A 404 2.27 5.45 21.47
N LEU A 405 1.52 6.49 21.77
CA LEU A 405 1.43 7.73 21.00
C LEU A 405 2.13 8.84 21.76
N ASP A 406 3.23 9.35 21.22
CA ASP A 406 3.98 10.49 21.75
C ASP A 406 3.80 11.68 20.80
N ILE A 407 2.95 12.62 21.17
CA ILE A 407 2.50 13.72 20.32
C ILE A 407 3.02 15.05 20.88
N THR A 408 3.76 15.79 20.04
CA THR A 408 4.15 17.18 20.29
C THR A 408 3.37 18.06 19.31
N ALA A 409 2.32 18.69 19.79
CA ALA A 409 1.40 19.52 18.98
C ALA A 409 0.71 20.58 19.84
N GLN A 410 0.18 21.64 19.22
CA GLN A 410 -0.71 22.58 19.88
C GLN A 410 -2.11 21.98 20.02
N SER A 411 -2.59 21.28 18.96
CA SER A 411 -3.82 20.49 18.94
C SER A 411 -3.44 19.01 18.77
N PRO A 412 -3.32 18.23 19.86
CA PRO A 412 -2.92 16.83 19.75
C PRO A 412 -4.00 15.94 19.15
N PHE A 413 -5.29 16.28 19.31
CA PHE A 413 -6.42 15.51 18.82
C PHE A 413 -7.55 16.41 18.39
N ASP A 414 -8.09 16.22 17.17
CA ASP A 414 -9.40 16.67 16.73
C ASP A 414 -10.25 15.47 16.25
N TYR A 415 -11.56 15.48 16.48
CA TYR A 415 -12.46 14.45 15.99
C TYR A 415 -13.93 14.88 16.01
N ASP A 416 -14.65 14.45 14.97
CA ASP A 416 -16.08 14.76 14.82
C ASP A 416 -17.01 13.74 15.52
N GLY A 417 -16.55 12.52 15.73
CA GLY A 417 -17.33 11.40 16.28
C GLY A 417 -17.01 11.10 17.74
N THR A 418 -16.41 9.93 17.98
CA THR A 418 -16.06 9.46 19.33
C THR A 418 -14.58 9.15 19.44
N ALA A 419 -14.00 9.41 20.64
CA ALA A 419 -12.65 8.99 20.95
C ALA A 419 -12.61 8.08 22.16
N GLN A 420 -11.84 6.98 22.07
CA GLN A 420 -11.73 5.95 23.10
C GLN A 420 -10.28 5.54 23.30
N ASN A 421 -9.79 5.56 24.55
CA ASN A 421 -8.55 4.92 24.92
C ASN A 421 -8.86 3.64 25.69
N ASN A 422 -8.57 2.49 25.09
CA ASN A 422 -8.81 1.15 25.64
C ASN A 422 -7.54 0.52 26.25
N GLY A 423 -6.38 1.20 26.15
CA GLY A 423 -5.14 0.67 26.71
C GLY A 423 -3.85 1.21 26.10
N ALA A 424 -3.92 2.21 25.23
CA ALA A 424 -2.73 2.88 24.72
C ALA A 424 -2.09 3.82 25.75
N THR A 425 -0.77 3.96 25.70
CA THR A 425 -0.05 5.01 26.43
C THR A 425 -0.05 6.26 25.56
N ILE A 426 -0.58 7.35 26.08
CA ILE A 426 -0.63 8.64 25.39
C ILE A 426 0.30 9.63 26.10
N ILE A 427 1.22 10.22 25.37
CA ILE A 427 2.11 11.28 25.84
C ILE A 427 1.85 12.51 25.00
N VAL A 428 1.43 13.61 25.63
CA VAL A 428 1.17 14.88 24.96
C VAL A 428 2.11 15.93 25.52
N ASN A 429 2.95 16.50 24.66
CA ASN A 429 3.93 17.53 25.03
C ASN A 429 4.79 17.12 26.23
N GLY A 430 5.22 15.84 26.27
CA GLY A 430 6.05 15.25 27.31
C GLY A 430 5.32 14.91 28.60
N SER A 431 3.98 14.93 28.62
CA SER A 431 3.16 14.56 29.78
C SER A 431 2.24 13.40 29.42
N GLU A 432 2.30 12.32 30.22
CA GLU A 432 1.40 11.19 30.07
C GLU A 432 -0.05 11.57 30.45
N THR A 433 -1.02 11.08 29.68
CA THR A 433 -2.46 11.30 29.89
C THR A 433 -3.26 10.05 29.51
N ASP A 434 -4.37 9.82 30.19
CA ASP A 434 -5.34 8.75 29.84
C ASP A 434 -6.51 9.28 29.00
N THR A 435 -6.55 10.59 28.76
CA THR A 435 -7.70 11.27 28.15
C THR A 435 -7.36 11.77 26.75
N ILE A 436 -8.18 11.42 25.78
CA ILE A 436 -8.19 12.03 24.44
C ILE A 436 -9.09 13.25 24.53
N THR A 437 -8.49 14.45 24.50
CA THR A 437 -9.23 15.70 24.59
C THR A 437 -9.35 16.32 23.21
N ASN A 438 -10.59 16.49 22.75
CA ASN A 438 -10.89 17.20 21.51
C ASN A 438 -10.51 18.68 21.66
N GLN A 439 -9.62 19.16 20.79
CA GLN A 439 -9.18 20.56 20.78
C GLN A 439 -9.53 21.20 19.44
N MET A 440 -10.80 21.27 19.13
CA MET A 440 -11.30 21.99 17.95
C MET A 440 -10.82 23.43 17.95
N MET A 441 -9.67 23.72 17.34
CA MET A 441 -9.15 25.07 17.16
C MET A 441 -9.75 25.66 15.89
N GLY A 442 -10.81 26.47 16.01
CA GLY A 442 -11.31 27.26 14.88
C GLY A 442 -12.81 27.32 14.64
N GLY A 443 -13.63 26.85 15.54
CA GLY A 443 -15.06 27.11 15.50
C GLY A 443 -15.35 28.60 15.65
N HIS A 444 -15.80 29.26 14.61
CA HIS A 444 -16.37 30.62 14.69
C HIS A 444 -17.35 30.68 15.84
N GLY A 445 -16.96 31.41 16.89
CA GLY A 445 -17.77 31.63 18.08
C GLY A 445 -19.16 32.09 17.75
N GLY A 446 -20.13 31.19 17.85
CA GLY A 446 -21.53 31.52 17.91
C GLY A 446 -21.77 32.33 19.20
N MET A 447 -21.72 33.65 19.13
CA MET A 447 -22.22 34.50 20.19
C MET A 447 -23.70 34.16 20.40
N GLY A 448 -23.98 33.41 21.44
CA GLY A 448 -25.27 33.33 22.10
C GLY A 448 -25.63 34.73 22.63
N GLY A 449 -26.23 35.59 21.80
CA GLY A 449 -26.81 36.85 22.20
C GLY A 449 -28.15 36.61 22.85
N GLU A 450 -28.23 36.83 24.18
CA GLU A 450 -29.49 36.98 24.92
C GLU A 450 -30.46 37.92 24.22
N MET A 451 -31.70 37.48 24.09
CA MET A 451 -32.84 38.31 23.74
C MET A 451 -33.08 39.39 24.80
N GLY A 452 -32.81 40.65 24.45
CA GLY A 452 -33.33 41.81 25.13
C GLY A 452 -34.14 42.63 24.14
N GLY A 453 -35.47 42.50 24.18
CA GLY A 453 -36.37 43.29 23.36
C GLY A 453 -36.34 44.76 23.70
N HIS A 454 -36.40 45.64 22.71
CA HIS A 454 -37.13 46.91 22.81
C HIS A 454 -37.64 47.36 21.45
N MET A 455 -38.93 47.71 21.47
CA MET A 455 -39.70 48.33 20.38
C MET A 455 -39.23 49.77 20.07
N GLY A 456 -39.41 50.20 18.82
CA GLY A 456 -39.87 51.55 18.59
C GLY A 456 -39.22 52.30 17.43
N GLY A 457 -40.01 52.57 16.40
CA GLY A 457 -40.04 53.84 15.70
C GLY A 457 -39.20 54.07 14.46
N GLY A 458 -39.68 53.85 13.29
CA GLY A 458 -40.39 54.82 12.42
C GLY A 458 -39.50 55.75 11.61
N HIS A 459 -39.77 55.79 10.29
CA HIS A 459 -39.54 56.85 9.28
C HIS A 459 -38.11 56.92 8.66
N GLY A 460 -38.09 56.80 7.36
CA GLY A 460 -38.00 57.82 6.40
C GLY A 460 -37.30 57.48 5.09
N ARG A 461 -37.96 57.53 4.00
CA ARG A 461 -37.52 57.54 2.60
C ARG A 461 -36.37 58.51 2.32
N MET A 462 -35.50 58.19 1.33
CA MET A 462 -35.27 58.96 0.06
C MET A 462 -34.02 58.35 -0.61
N ASN A 463 -34.13 57.79 -1.77
CA ASN A 463 -34.01 58.26 -3.17
C ASN A 463 -32.67 58.97 -3.53
N GLY A 464 -32.09 58.54 -4.65
CA GLY A 464 -31.01 59.12 -5.48
C GLY A 464 -29.78 58.30 -5.51
N GLY A 465 -29.32 57.58 -6.57
CA GLY A 465 -29.29 57.99 -7.97
C GLY A 465 -27.92 58.51 -8.33
N PHE A 466 -27.07 57.62 -8.82
CA PHE A 466 -26.25 57.76 -10.01
C PHE A 466 -25.47 56.45 -10.21
#